data_1a763945ce106c16fb6470550a11ed64
#
_entry.id   1a763945ce106c16fb6470550a11ed64
#
_cell.length_a   1.000
_cell.length_b   1.000
_cell.length_c   1.000
_cell.angle_alpha   90.00
_cell.angle_beta   90.00
_cell.angle_gamma   90.00
#
_symmetry.space_group_name_H-M   'P 1'
#
loop_
_entity.id
_entity.type
_entity.pdbx_description
1 polymer ?
#
loop_
_entity_poly.entity_id
_entity_poly.type
_entity_poly.pdbx_seq_one_letter_code
_entity_poly.pdbx_strand_id
1 'polypeptide(L)'
;TFLKDEGDGQGPLRKIAYNYVKQWRTCVDAGANVGMWTRNLMQDFKHVHCFEPNPVFIECWHKNIPADKNATLHEVGLGEAESTAKFEQPLDQKLQRSPGDIKIKTLDSFNLNEVDFIKIDVDGYEDLLLQGAEQTIARNNPVINIEMKKSKRPNVVKVSQHILGSLGYKMQIRTKSDEVWLKS
;
A
#
# COMPACT_ATOMS: atom_id res chain seq x y z
N THR A 1 -5.02 -16.17 -21.19
CA THR A 1 -5.04 -17.14 -20.06
C THR A 1 -3.67 -17.26 -19.37
N PHE A 2 -2.80 -16.25 -19.48
CA PHE A 2 -1.39 -16.40 -19.07
C PHE A 2 -1.08 -15.90 -17.64
N LEU A 3 -2.04 -15.47 -16.84
CA LEU A 3 -1.73 -14.77 -15.59
C LEU A 3 -2.71 -15.07 -14.44
N LYS A 4 -3.25 -16.28 -14.35
CA LYS A 4 -4.12 -16.57 -13.20
C LYS A 4 -3.38 -16.96 -11.91
N ASP A 5 -2.16 -17.48 -11.97
CA ASP A 5 -1.48 -17.94 -10.75
C ASP A 5 0.07 -17.81 -10.74
N GLU A 6 0.75 -17.52 -11.84
CA GLU A 6 2.23 -17.58 -11.91
C GLU A 6 2.96 -16.24 -11.71
N GLY A 7 2.25 -15.13 -11.65
CA GLY A 7 2.83 -13.77 -11.46
C GLY A 7 2.56 -13.13 -10.09
N ASP A 8 1.76 -13.77 -9.24
CA ASP A 8 1.36 -13.25 -7.93
C ASP A 8 2.07 -13.98 -6.80
N GLY A 9 3.36 -13.71 -6.61
CA GLY A 9 4.16 -14.27 -5.52
C GLY A 9 3.60 -13.97 -4.11
N GLN A 10 2.63 -13.05 -4.00
CA GLN A 10 1.94 -12.69 -2.76
C GLN A 10 0.48 -13.18 -2.73
N GLY A 11 0.03 -13.90 -3.75
CA GLY A 11 -1.33 -14.44 -3.82
C GLY A 11 -1.77 -15.27 -2.62
N PRO A 12 -0.92 -16.17 -2.07
CA PRO A 12 -1.25 -16.91 -0.87
C PRO A 12 -1.52 -16.02 0.34
N LEU A 13 -0.70 -14.98 0.55
CA LEU A 13 -0.84 -14.05 1.66
C LEU A 13 -2.13 -13.22 1.52
N ARG A 14 -2.41 -12.68 0.32
CA ARG A 14 -3.64 -11.95 0.04
C ARG A 14 -4.87 -12.79 0.38
N LYS A 15 -4.92 -14.05 -0.07
CA LYS A 15 -6.02 -14.98 0.24
C LYS A 15 -6.19 -15.18 1.74
N ILE A 16 -5.10 -15.26 2.50
CA ILE A 16 -5.15 -15.38 3.95
C ILE A 16 -5.72 -14.11 4.59
N ALA A 17 -5.23 -12.92 4.20
CA ALA A 17 -5.74 -11.65 4.70
C ALA A 17 -7.23 -11.47 4.39
N TYR A 18 -7.68 -11.92 3.24
CA TYR A 18 -9.07 -11.85 2.79
C TYR A 18 -10.05 -12.64 3.66
N ASN A 19 -9.61 -13.69 4.37
CA ASN A 19 -10.46 -14.41 5.31
C ASN A 19 -11.01 -13.53 6.45
N TYR A 20 -10.39 -12.38 6.67
CA TYR A 20 -10.78 -11.42 7.70
C TYR A 20 -11.57 -10.23 7.16
N VAL A 21 -11.61 -10.03 5.84
CA VAL A 21 -12.36 -8.94 5.21
C VAL A 21 -13.84 -9.28 5.22
N LYS A 22 -14.66 -8.43 5.84
CA LYS A 22 -16.10 -8.64 5.99
C LYS A 22 -16.93 -7.95 4.90
N GLN A 23 -16.40 -6.85 4.37
CA GLN A 23 -17.03 -6.05 3.31
C GLN A 23 -15.98 -5.72 2.27
N TRP A 24 -16.42 -5.51 1.03
CA TRP A 24 -15.55 -5.38 -0.13
C TRP A 24 -15.84 -4.06 -0.85
N ARG A 25 -15.92 -2.97 -0.08
CA ARG A 25 -16.28 -1.64 -0.57
C ARG A 25 -15.06 -0.93 -1.15
N THR A 26 -14.23 -0.39 -0.29
CA THR A 26 -13.02 0.36 -0.67
C THR A 26 -11.79 -0.32 -0.12
N CYS A 27 -10.73 -0.37 -0.92
CA CYS A 27 -9.41 -0.73 -0.42
C CYS A 27 -8.35 0.30 -0.81
N VAL A 28 -7.23 0.26 -0.10
CA VAL A 28 -6.04 1.07 -0.36
C VAL A 28 -4.90 0.15 -0.77
N ASP A 29 -4.24 0.48 -1.89
CA ASP A 29 -3.01 -0.15 -2.39
C ASP A 29 -1.88 0.88 -2.26
N ALA A 30 -1.22 0.91 -1.12
CA ALA A 30 -0.10 1.79 -0.86
C ALA A 30 1.21 1.13 -1.34
N GLY A 31 1.91 1.81 -2.25
CA GLY A 31 3.00 1.25 -3.05
C GLY A 31 2.45 0.38 -4.18
N ALA A 32 1.60 0.97 -5.03
CA ALA A 32 0.91 0.24 -6.10
C ALA A 32 1.86 -0.26 -7.19
N ASN A 33 3.06 0.31 -7.28
CA ASN A 33 4.10 -0.10 -8.21
C ASN A 33 3.54 -0.17 -9.66
N VAL A 34 3.79 -1.23 -10.38
CA VAL A 34 3.28 -1.43 -11.75
C VAL A 34 1.83 -1.94 -11.81
N GLY A 35 1.11 -2.02 -10.68
CA GLY A 35 -0.29 -2.38 -10.60
C GLY A 35 -0.60 -3.86 -10.42
N MET A 36 0.34 -4.70 -10.02
CA MET A 36 0.12 -6.14 -9.85
C MET A 36 -0.91 -6.43 -8.74
N TRP A 37 -0.78 -5.79 -7.58
CA TRP A 37 -1.77 -5.88 -6.52
C TRP A 37 -3.08 -5.23 -6.93
N THR A 38 -3.04 -4.01 -7.46
CA THR A 38 -4.21 -3.28 -7.95
C THR A 38 -5.09 -4.15 -8.84
N ARG A 39 -4.50 -4.86 -9.81
CA ARG A 39 -5.22 -5.72 -10.75
C ARG A 39 -6.03 -6.82 -10.06
N ASN A 40 -5.50 -7.36 -8.97
CA ASN A 40 -6.21 -8.37 -8.18
C ASN A 40 -7.28 -7.74 -7.28
N LEU A 41 -6.93 -6.63 -6.60
CA LEU A 41 -7.85 -5.93 -5.69
C LEU A 41 -9.10 -5.43 -6.42
N MET A 42 -8.98 -4.96 -7.67
CA MET A 42 -10.11 -4.53 -8.51
C MET A 42 -11.13 -5.62 -8.82
N GLN A 43 -10.75 -6.91 -8.69
CA GLN A 43 -11.68 -8.02 -8.93
C GLN A 43 -12.61 -8.23 -7.74
N ASP A 44 -12.17 -7.83 -6.55
CA ASP A 44 -12.83 -8.15 -5.30
C ASP A 44 -13.49 -6.93 -4.66
N PHE A 45 -12.87 -5.75 -4.74
CA PHE A 45 -13.36 -4.51 -4.14
C PHE A 45 -14.15 -3.64 -5.12
N LYS A 46 -15.14 -2.91 -4.61
CA LYS A 46 -15.92 -1.95 -5.42
C LYS A 46 -15.07 -0.80 -5.92
N HIS A 47 -14.07 -0.37 -5.13
CA HIS A 47 -13.11 0.66 -5.51
C HIS A 47 -11.74 0.46 -4.87
N VAL A 48 -10.66 0.80 -5.60
CA VAL A 48 -9.27 0.73 -5.15
C VAL A 48 -8.62 2.10 -5.25
N HIS A 49 -8.17 2.66 -4.13
CA HIS A 49 -7.29 3.83 -4.12
C HIS A 49 -5.83 3.38 -4.12
N CYS A 50 -5.11 3.66 -5.19
CA CYS A 50 -3.72 3.28 -5.41
C CYS A 50 -2.81 4.48 -5.20
N PHE A 51 -1.67 4.28 -4.56
CA PHE A 51 -0.70 5.33 -4.28
C PHE A 51 0.68 4.89 -4.75
N GLU A 52 1.27 5.64 -5.68
CA GLU A 52 2.59 5.36 -6.24
C GLU A 52 3.27 6.68 -6.65
N PRO A 53 4.44 7.00 -6.10
CA PRO A 53 5.14 8.25 -6.43
C PRO A 53 6.10 8.13 -7.61
N ASN A 54 6.54 6.92 -7.99
CA ASN A 54 7.55 6.72 -9.01
C ASN A 54 6.98 6.88 -10.43
N PRO A 55 7.38 7.89 -11.21
CA PRO A 55 6.81 8.15 -12.53
C PRO A 55 7.00 6.99 -13.52
N VAL A 56 8.05 6.18 -13.37
CA VAL A 56 8.26 4.99 -14.21
C VAL A 56 7.22 3.91 -13.89
N PHE A 57 6.95 3.69 -12.61
CA PHE A 57 5.92 2.72 -12.19
C PHE A 57 4.51 3.23 -12.53
N ILE A 58 4.25 4.53 -12.38
CA ILE A 58 3.01 5.18 -12.80
C ILE A 58 2.73 4.94 -14.29
N GLU A 59 3.73 5.14 -15.15
CA GLU A 59 3.60 4.86 -16.59
C GLU A 59 3.27 3.39 -16.87
N CYS A 60 3.91 2.48 -16.16
CA CYS A 60 3.61 1.05 -16.26
C CYS A 60 2.23 0.72 -15.72
N TRP A 61 1.84 1.32 -14.59
CA TRP A 61 0.52 1.14 -13.99
C TRP A 61 -0.59 1.50 -14.98
N HIS A 62 -0.51 2.65 -15.64
CA HIS A 62 -1.48 3.09 -16.65
C HIS A 62 -1.57 2.14 -17.85
N LYS A 63 -0.49 1.45 -18.20
CA LYS A 63 -0.51 0.42 -19.26
C LYS A 63 -1.14 -0.89 -18.80
N ASN A 64 -1.01 -1.22 -17.51
CA ASN A 64 -1.47 -2.48 -16.95
C ASN A 64 -2.92 -2.44 -16.45
N ILE A 65 -3.40 -1.25 -16.05
CA ILE A 65 -4.72 -1.05 -15.47
C ILE A 65 -5.57 -0.24 -16.46
N PRO A 66 -6.68 -0.80 -16.97
CA PRO A 66 -7.59 -0.10 -17.87
C PRO A 66 -8.22 1.13 -17.20
N ALA A 67 -8.33 2.24 -17.95
CA ALA A 67 -8.81 3.54 -17.43
C ALA A 67 -10.28 3.53 -16.99
N ASP A 68 -11.08 2.58 -17.46
CA ASP A 68 -12.51 2.45 -17.16
C ASP A 68 -12.81 1.57 -15.94
N LYS A 69 -11.78 1.21 -15.19
CA LYS A 69 -11.90 0.32 -14.03
C LYS A 69 -12.09 1.08 -12.71
N ASN A 70 -12.49 0.31 -11.71
CA ASN A 70 -12.77 0.74 -10.34
C ASN A 70 -11.49 1.00 -9.51
N ALA A 71 -10.48 1.61 -10.11
CA ALA A 71 -9.23 1.99 -9.45
C ALA A 71 -8.88 3.45 -9.75
N THR A 72 -8.42 4.17 -8.75
CA THR A 72 -7.91 5.54 -8.88
C THR A 72 -6.44 5.57 -8.46
N LEU A 73 -5.55 5.97 -9.36
CA LEU A 73 -4.15 6.20 -9.04
C LEU A 73 -3.94 7.62 -8.54
N HIS A 74 -3.33 7.74 -7.38
CA HIS A 74 -2.81 8.97 -6.80
C HIS A 74 -1.29 8.96 -6.99
N GLU A 75 -0.79 9.86 -7.81
CA GLU A 75 0.63 9.96 -8.17
C GLU A 75 1.43 10.67 -7.06
N VAL A 76 1.37 10.12 -5.85
CA VAL A 76 2.01 10.64 -4.64
C VAL A 76 2.54 9.51 -3.77
N GLY A 77 3.59 9.78 -3.00
CA GLY A 77 3.98 8.94 -1.88
C GLY A 77 3.10 9.21 -0.65
N LEU A 78 3.04 8.23 0.25
CA LEU A 78 2.36 8.38 1.53
C LEU A 78 3.39 8.51 2.66
N GLY A 79 3.16 9.45 3.59
CA GLY A 79 4.03 9.70 4.73
C GLY A 79 3.29 10.37 5.88
N GLU A 80 4.04 10.79 6.90
CA GLU A 80 3.51 11.36 8.15
C GLU A 80 2.96 12.79 7.99
N ALA A 81 3.45 13.53 6.98
CA ALA A 81 3.08 14.92 6.70
C ALA A 81 3.18 15.22 5.21
N GLU A 82 2.50 16.28 4.77
CA GLU A 82 2.62 16.78 3.41
C GLU A 82 4.02 17.39 3.21
N SER A 83 4.71 16.93 2.17
CA SER A 83 6.07 17.36 1.86
C SER A 83 6.44 17.05 0.40
N THR A 84 7.66 17.38 0.04
CA THR A 84 8.28 17.00 -1.22
C THR A 84 9.58 16.26 -0.91
N ALA A 85 9.80 15.13 -1.54
CA ALA A 85 11.01 14.33 -1.36
C ALA A 85 11.71 14.08 -2.69
N LYS A 86 13.03 13.95 -2.64
CA LYS A 86 13.83 13.49 -3.79
C LYS A 86 13.77 11.96 -3.81
N PHE A 87 13.53 11.42 -4.97
CA PHE A 87 13.55 9.98 -5.14
C PHE A 87 15.02 9.51 -5.22
N GLU A 88 15.48 8.84 -4.17
CA GLU A 88 16.90 8.43 -4.05
C GLU A 88 17.22 7.08 -4.70
N GLN A 89 16.23 6.35 -5.24
CA GLN A 89 16.54 5.09 -5.88
C GLN A 89 17.27 5.32 -7.21
N PRO A 90 18.42 4.66 -7.43
CA PRO A 90 18.99 4.62 -8.76
C PRO A 90 18.02 3.85 -9.65
N LEU A 91 17.28 4.57 -10.48
CA LEU A 91 16.67 3.95 -11.66
C LEU A 91 17.75 3.14 -12.35
N ASP A 92 17.41 1.93 -12.79
CA ASP A 92 18.26 1.13 -13.66
C ASP A 92 19.02 2.09 -14.59
N GLN A 93 20.36 2.01 -14.59
CA GLN A 93 21.25 2.92 -15.36
C GLN A 93 20.88 3.04 -16.85
N LYS A 94 19.99 2.17 -17.36
CA LYS A 94 19.43 2.20 -18.70
C LYS A 94 18.28 3.18 -18.91
N LEU A 95 17.59 3.60 -17.85
CA LEU A 95 16.42 4.47 -17.92
C LEU A 95 16.75 5.92 -17.50
N GLN A 96 17.80 6.52 -17.88
CA GLN A 96 18.28 7.92 -17.75
C GLN A 96 17.29 9.02 -17.26
N ARG A 97 16.22 8.67 -16.57
CA ARG A 97 15.26 9.58 -15.96
C ARG A 97 15.41 9.52 -14.45
N SER A 98 16.02 10.54 -13.90
CA SER A 98 15.85 10.84 -12.48
C SER A 98 14.38 11.26 -12.31
N PRO A 99 13.56 10.57 -11.53
CA PRO A 99 12.26 11.11 -11.16
C PRO A 99 12.56 12.38 -10.37
N GLY A 100 11.97 13.49 -10.77
CA GLY A 100 12.10 14.77 -10.06
C GLY A 100 11.63 14.67 -8.60
N ASP A 101 11.30 15.78 -8.01
CA ASP A 101 10.71 15.82 -6.68
C ASP A 101 9.34 15.13 -6.69
N ILE A 102 9.14 14.19 -5.77
CA ILE A 102 7.86 13.51 -5.57
C ILE A 102 7.07 14.20 -4.46
N LYS A 103 5.76 14.29 -4.65
CA LYS A 103 4.86 14.79 -3.61
C LYS A 103 4.59 13.69 -2.59
N ILE A 104 4.66 14.03 -1.32
CA ILE A 104 4.26 13.18 -0.19
C ILE A 104 3.00 13.77 0.41
N LYS A 105 2.01 12.92 0.69
CA LYS A 105 0.77 13.26 1.38
C LYS A 105 0.50 12.30 2.52
N THR A 106 -0.36 12.70 3.45
CA THR A 106 -0.91 11.77 4.43
C THR A 106 -2.08 11.00 3.83
N LEU A 107 -2.28 9.74 4.22
CA LEU A 107 -3.49 9.00 3.82
C LEU A 107 -4.75 9.70 4.37
N ASP A 108 -4.65 10.30 5.55
CA ASP A 108 -5.75 11.01 6.20
C ASP A 108 -6.24 12.22 5.40
N SER A 109 -5.36 12.88 4.60
CA SER A 109 -5.74 14.03 3.77
C SER A 109 -6.72 13.68 2.64
N PHE A 110 -6.86 12.40 2.30
CA PHE A 110 -7.81 11.93 1.29
C PHE A 110 -9.21 11.69 1.85
N ASN A 111 -9.41 11.73 3.17
CA ASN A 111 -10.70 11.56 3.84
C ASN A 111 -11.48 10.32 3.41
N LEU A 112 -10.79 9.21 3.15
CA LEU A 112 -11.40 7.97 2.67
C LEU A 112 -12.33 7.35 3.71
N ASN A 113 -13.50 6.93 3.25
CA ASN A 113 -14.51 6.25 4.05
C ASN A 113 -14.75 4.85 3.51
N GLU A 114 -15.34 3.99 4.35
CA GLU A 114 -15.68 2.60 4.01
C GLU A 114 -14.47 1.79 3.54
N VAL A 115 -13.28 2.10 4.08
CA VAL A 115 -12.05 1.36 3.78
C VAL A 115 -12.06 0.05 4.55
N ASP A 116 -12.16 -1.06 3.85
CA ASP A 116 -12.23 -2.40 4.44
C ASP A 116 -10.89 -3.14 4.45
N PHE A 117 -9.97 -2.71 3.60
CA PHE A 117 -8.65 -3.32 3.46
C PHE A 117 -7.57 -2.28 3.10
N ILE A 118 -6.40 -2.39 3.70
CA ILE A 118 -5.21 -1.58 3.35
C ILE A 118 -4.03 -2.54 3.13
N LYS A 119 -3.46 -2.53 1.93
CA LYS A 119 -2.13 -3.10 1.65
C LYS A 119 -1.09 -2.00 1.78
N ILE A 120 0.00 -2.28 2.51
CA ILE A 120 1.13 -1.37 2.70
C ILE A 120 2.42 -2.07 2.31
N ASP A 121 3.09 -1.56 1.29
CA ASP A 121 4.39 -2.03 0.81
C ASP A 121 5.07 -0.83 0.12
N VAL A 122 5.77 -0.03 0.92
CA VAL A 122 6.34 1.28 0.54
C VAL A 122 7.85 1.35 0.78
N ASP A 123 8.52 0.20 0.70
CA ASP A 123 9.97 0.04 0.69
C ASP A 123 10.69 0.75 1.87
N GLY A 124 10.18 0.58 3.08
CA GLY A 124 10.81 1.04 4.31
C GLY A 124 10.31 2.38 4.83
N TYR A 125 9.14 2.84 4.40
CA TYR A 125 8.45 4.04 4.89
C TYR A 125 7.11 3.70 5.56
N GLU A 126 6.90 2.44 5.94
CA GLU A 126 5.65 1.91 6.51
C GLU A 126 5.25 2.63 7.80
N ASP A 127 6.23 2.95 8.65
CA ASP A 127 6.03 3.69 9.91
C ASP A 127 5.53 5.12 9.67
N LEU A 128 6.10 5.83 8.70
CA LEU A 128 5.67 7.19 8.36
C LEU A 128 4.28 7.20 7.71
N LEU A 129 4.02 6.23 6.83
CA LEU A 129 2.69 6.06 6.25
C LEU A 129 1.65 5.81 7.35
N LEU A 130 1.92 4.92 8.31
CA LEU A 130 1.01 4.62 9.40
C LEU A 130 0.71 5.84 10.26
N GLN A 131 1.71 6.69 10.55
CA GLN A 131 1.52 7.97 11.26
C GLN A 131 0.56 8.91 10.51
N GLY A 132 0.69 8.99 9.17
CA GLY A 132 -0.21 9.80 8.33
C GLY A 132 -1.53 9.11 7.98
N ALA A 133 -1.83 7.95 8.56
CA ALA A 133 -3.03 7.16 8.29
C ALA A 133 -3.87 6.89 9.54
N GLU A 134 -3.47 7.41 10.70
CA GLU A 134 -4.08 7.06 11.99
C GLU A 134 -5.59 7.34 12.04
N GLN A 135 -6.05 8.47 11.51
CA GLN A 135 -7.47 8.82 11.49
C GLN A 135 -8.27 7.93 10.53
N THR A 136 -7.70 7.64 9.36
CA THR A 136 -8.33 6.74 8.38
C THR A 136 -8.45 5.34 8.93
N ILE A 137 -7.40 4.82 9.58
CA ILE A 137 -7.39 3.50 10.23
C ILE A 137 -8.38 3.45 11.39
N ALA A 138 -8.37 4.47 12.27
CA ALA A 138 -9.26 4.52 13.42
C ALA A 138 -10.73 4.61 13.03
N ARG A 139 -11.05 5.37 11.98
CA ARG A 139 -12.43 5.57 11.50
C ARG A 139 -13.00 4.33 10.82
N ASN A 140 -12.20 3.63 10.02
CA ASN A 140 -12.68 2.55 9.16
C ASN A 140 -12.43 1.14 9.73
N ASN A 141 -11.47 0.96 10.63
CA ASN A 141 -11.03 -0.33 11.19
C ASN A 141 -10.74 -1.39 10.10
N PRO A 142 -9.95 -1.10 9.07
CA PRO A 142 -9.69 -2.02 7.96
C PRO A 142 -8.86 -3.23 8.41
N VAL A 143 -8.90 -4.29 7.63
CA VAL A 143 -7.84 -5.31 7.66
C VAL A 143 -6.59 -4.71 7.06
N ILE A 144 -5.45 -4.83 7.74
CA ILE A 144 -4.17 -4.28 7.28
C ILE A 144 -3.22 -5.41 6.94
N ASN A 145 -2.77 -5.45 5.68
CA ASN A 145 -1.65 -6.26 5.22
C ASN A 145 -0.45 -5.35 4.99
N ILE A 146 0.63 -5.59 5.71
CA ILE A 146 1.80 -4.70 5.71
C ILE A 146 3.10 -5.49 5.54
N GLU A 147 3.97 -5.01 4.63
CA GLU A 147 5.31 -5.55 4.50
C GLU A 147 6.18 -5.12 5.68
N MET A 148 6.88 -6.08 6.28
CA MET A 148 7.71 -5.91 7.47
C MET A 148 9.15 -6.40 7.23
N LYS A 149 9.72 -5.99 6.10
CA LYS A 149 11.12 -6.29 5.78
C LYS A 149 12.09 -5.35 6.50
N LYS A 150 13.33 -5.80 6.68
CA LYS A 150 14.41 -4.92 7.13
C LYS A 150 14.63 -3.82 6.09
N SER A 151 14.47 -2.59 6.53
CA SER A 151 14.71 -1.37 5.75
C SER A 151 16.11 -0.81 6.04
N LYS A 152 16.60 0.09 5.16
CA LYS A 152 17.77 0.93 5.43
C LYS A 152 17.52 1.91 6.60
N ARG A 153 16.25 2.30 6.82
CA ARG A 153 15.85 3.09 7.98
C ARG A 153 15.79 2.19 9.23
N PRO A 154 16.36 2.63 10.35
CA PRO A 154 16.36 1.83 11.57
C PRO A 154 14.96 1.79 12.19
N ASN A 155 14.64 0.65 12.83
CA ASN A 155 13.45 0.46 13.64
C ASN A 155 12.08 0.55 12.95
N VAL A 156 11.99 0.67 11.63
CA VAL A 156 10.71 0.77 10.90
C VAL A 156 9.71 -0.29 11.36
N VAL A 157 10.11 -1.55 11.38
CA VAL A 157 9.24 -2.67 11.80
C VAL A 157 8.73 -2.48 13.23
N LYS A 158 9.62 -2.13 14.17
CA LYS A 158 9.23 -1.94 15.60
C LYS A 158 8.28 -0.77 15.76
N VAL A 159 8.53 0.34 15.07
CA VAL A 159 7.69 1.55 15.13
C VAL A 159 6.34 1.25 14.52
N SER A 160 6.28 0.61 13.35
CA SER A 160 5.03 0.20 12.70
C SER A 160 4.19 -0.71 13.60
N GLN A 161 4.79 -1.71 14.22
CA GLN A 161 4.11 -2.60 15.17
C GLN A 161 3.60 -1.86 16.40
N HIS A 162 4.36 -0.89 16.91
CA HIS A 162 3.94 -0.06 18.04
C HIS A 162 2.73 0.81 17.68
N ILE A 163 2.74 1.47 16.52
CA ILE A 163 1.62 2.30 16.04
C ILE A 163 0.36 1.44 15.89
N LEU A 164 0.45 0.29 15.21
CA LEU A 164 -0.70 -0.60 15.04
C LEU A 164 -1.23 -1.09 16.39
N GLY A 165 -0.35 -1.44 17.32
CA GLY A 165 -0.72 -1.83 18.68
C GLY A 165 -1.43 -0.71 19.45
N SER A 166 -0.95 0.53 19.35
CA SER A 166 -1.57 1.71 19.99
C SER A 166 -2.96 2.03 19.42
N LEU A 167 -3.16 1.74 18.13
CA LEU A 167 -4.46 1.82 17.48
C LEU A 167 -5.39 0.64 17.83
N GLY A 168 -4.97 -0.28 18.70
CA GLY A 168 -5.76 -1.42 19.15
C GLY A 168 -5.83 -2.57 18.16
N TYR A 169 -4.84 -2.67 17.27
CA TYR A 169 -4.71 -3.80 16.35
C TYR A 169 -3.88 -4.92 16.97
N LYS A 170 -4.19 -6.14 16.59
CA LYS A 170 -3.42 -7.34 16.93
C LYS A 170 -2.97 -8.06 15.66
N MET A 171 -1.72 -8.45 15.66
CA MET A 171 -1.17 -9.28 14.59
C MET A 171 -1.81 -10.67 14.63
N GLN A 172 -2.36 -11.10 13.51
CA GLN A 172 -2.99 -12.40 13.35
C GLN A 172 -2.06 -13.40 12.66
N ILE A 173 -1.33 -12.92 11.68
CA ILE A 173 -0.47 -13.75 10.84
C ILE A 173 0.82 -13.00 10.55
N ARG A 174 1.91 -13.75 10.56
CA ARG A 174 3.22 -13.31 10.11
C ARG A 174 3.76 -14.31 9.11
N THR A 175 4.21 -13.82 7.98
CA THR A 175 5.02 -14.55 7.01
C THR A 175 6.50 -14.16 7.13
N LYS A 176 7.33 -14.54 6.17
CA LYS A 176 8.74 -14.13 6.13
C LYS A 176 8.91 -12.61 6.02
N SER A 177 8.01 -11.92 5.30
CA SER A 177 8.12 -10.50 4.96
C SER A 177 6.91 -9.66 5.31
N ASP A 178 5.77 -10.27 5.62
CA ASP A 178 4.51 -9.54 5.74
C ASP A 178 3.75 -9.94 7.02
N GLU A 179 2.93 -9.02 7.49
CA GLU A 179 2.04 -9.21 8.63
C GLU A 179 0.61 -8.81 8.29
N VAL A 180 -0.35 -9.55 8.84
CA VAL A 180 -1.78 -9.22 8.77
C VAL A 180 -2.25 -8.81 10.16
N TRP A 181 -2.86 -7.63 10.24
CA TRP A 181 -3.31 -7.00 11.47
C TRP A 181 -4.82 -6.73 11.44
N LEU A 182 -5.49 -6.99 12.56
CA LEU A 182 -6.92 -6.76 12.74
C LEU A 182 -7.19 -5.92 13.98
N LYS A 183 -8.24 -5.10 13.92
CA LYS A 183 -8.78 -4.42 15.10
C LYS A 183 -9.31 -5.47 16.08
N SER A 184 -8.86 -5.39 17.34
CA SER A 184 -9.27 -6.31 18.42
C SER A 184 -10.60 -5.92 19.04
#